data_46da123297a1036f0f2dce2e594c2c7e
#
_entry.id   46da123297a1036f0f2dce2e594c2c7e
#
_cell.length_a   1.000
_cell.length_b   1.000
_cell.length_c   1.000
_cell.angle_alpha   90.00
_cell.angle_beta   90.00
_cell.angle_gamma   90.00
#
_symmetry.space_group_name_H-M   'P 1'
#
loop_
_entity.id
_entity.type
_entity.pdbx_description
1 polymer ?
#
loop_
_entity_poly.entity_id
_entity_poly.type
_entity_poly.pdbx_seq_one_letter_code
_entity_poly.pdbx_strand_id
1 'polypeptide(L)'
;AHNFGERTQVQEVFVTELGKTVLAPDGWSYNAVRIFADKYLCEDDNDNIFAALNRVATGVAGGNEALADMLYMGMVEQRYAFNSPVFFNVGVEYPPQCSACFIQSVDDNMDSILELAVKEGKLFQFGSGTGTNLSSLRSCKEGITGGGTASGPVSFMKVYDAVAGIVKSGGKARRAAKMQILD
;
A
#
# COMPACT_ATOMS: atom_id res chain seq x y z
N ALA A 1 -5.80 21.67 21.53
CA ALA A 1 -5.41 20.30 21.75
C ALA A 1 -6.61 19.57 22.32
N HIS A 2 -7.33 18.83 21.50
CA HIS A 2 -8.44 18.00 21.96
C HIS A 2 -7.89 16.83 22.78
N ASN A 3 -8.48 16.59 23.93
CA ASN A 3 -8.10 15.54 24.88
C ASN A 3 -8.64 14.20 24.37
N PHE A 4 -7.97 13.58 23.40
CA PHE A 4 -8.35 12.27 22.83
C PHE A 4 -8.22 11.11 23.84
N GLY A 5 -7.56 11.35 25.00
CA GLY A 5 -7.22 10.32 25.96
C GLY A 5 -8.30 9.87 26.95
N GLU A 6 -9.45 10.57 27.02
CA GLU A 6 -10.42 10.29 28.08
C GLU A 6 -11.46 9.21 27.74
N ARG A 7 -11.53 8.72 26.51
CA ARG A 7 -12.57 7.76 26.08
C ARG A 7 -12.09 6.36 25.74
N THR A 8 -10.78 6.12 25.68
CA THR A 8 -10.26 4.80 25.34
C THR A 8 -9.17 4.41 26.31
N GLN A 9 -9.33 3.24 26.94
CA GLN A 9 -8.30 2.68 27.79
C GLN A 9 -7.08 2.30 26.94
N VAL A 10 -5.89 2.49 27.52
CA VAL A 10 -4.60 2.26 26.88
C VAL A 10 -4.00 0.96 27.41
N GLN A 11 -3.50 0.12 26.53
CA GLN A 11 -2.66 -1.00 26.88
C GLN A 11 -1.23 -0.81 26.37
N GLU A 12 -0.27 -1.34 27.08
CA GLU A 12 1.11 -1.48 26.65
C GLU A 12 1.35 -2.92 26.18
N VAL A 13 1.78 -3.07 24.94
CA VAL A 13 2.01 -4.39 24.35
C VAL A 13 3.48 -4.51 23.96
N PHE A 14 4.21 -5.44 24.61
CA PHE A 14 5.55 -5.77 24.16
C PHE A 14 5.49 -6.66 22.93
N VAL A 15 5.94 -6.11 21.79
CA VAL A 15 5.98 -6.83 20.52
C VAL A 15 7.31 -7.54 20.39
N THR A 16 7.33 -8.84 20.65
CA THR A 16 8.55 -9.66 20.72
C THR A 16 9.36 -9.62 19.43
N GLU A 17 8.71 -9.71 18.28
CA GLU A 17 9.35 -9.73 16.97
C GLU A 17 10.03 -8.39 16.61
N LEU A 18 9.62 -7.31 17.25
CA LEU A 18 10.17 -5.97 17.05
C LEU A 18 11.06 -5.52 18.21
N GLY A 19 11.05 -6.24 19.34
CA GLY A 19 11.84 -5.94 20.52
C GLY A 19 11.47 -4.62 21.19
N LYS A 20 10.20 -4.17 21.07
CA LYS A 20 9.75 -2.87 21.59
C LYS A 20 8.36 -2.94 22.18
N THR A 21 8.06 -2.00 23.10
CA THR A 21 6.72 -1.80 23.65
C THR A 21 5.96 -0.78 22.80
N VAL A 22 4.70 -1.08 22.50
CA VAL A 22 3.80 -0.26 21.70
C VAL A 22 2.59 0.13 22.53
N LEU A 23 2.22 1.40 22.50
CA LEU A 23 0.97 1.90 23.07
C LEU A 23 -0.18 1.64 22.09
N ALA A 24 -1.22 0.97 22.56
CA ALA A 24 -2.35 0.56 21.73
C ALA A 24 -3.69 0.75 22.46
N PRO A 25 -4.81 0.88 21.72
CA PRO A 25 -6.14 0.84 22.32
C PRO A 25 -6.38 -0.49 23.04
N ASP A 26 -7.00 -0.43 24.22
CA ASP A 26 -7.42 -1.63 24.93
C ASP A 26 -8.40 -2.45 24.08
N GLY A 27 -8.30 -3.77 24.16
CA GLY A 27 -9.10 -4.68 23.36
C GLY A 27 -8.52 -5.02 21.97
N TRP A 28 -7.46 -4.33 21.51
CA TRP A 28 -6.74 -4.77 20.32
C TRP A 28 -5.95 -6.05 20.61
N SER A 29 -6.09 -7.05 19.75
CA SER A 29 -5.34 -8.30 19.89
C SER A 29 -3.83 -8.08 19.68
N TYR A 30 -3.01 -8.95 20.27
CA TYR A 30 -1.56 -8.94 20.04
C TYR A 30 -1.19 -8.90 18.55
N ASN A 31 -1.85 -9.71 17.73
CA ASN A 31 -1.60 -9.74 16.29
C ASN A 31 -1.95 -8.42 15.59
N ALA A 32 -3.05 -7.75 16.00
CA ALA A 32 -3.41 -6.45 15.46
C ALA A 32 -2.34 -5.40 15.80
N VAL A 33 -1.92 -5.34 17.06
CA VAL A 33 -0.86 -4.42 17.51
C VAL A 33 0.45 -4.70 16.80
N ARG A 34 0.90 -5.96 16.72
CA ARG A 34 2.13 -6.37 16.06
C ARG A 34 2.12 -5.99 14.57
N ILE A 35 1.05 -6.32 13.85
CA ILE A 35 0.95 -5.99 12.41
C ILE A 35 0.94 -4.47 12.19
N PHE A 36 0.21 -3.73 13.03
CA PHE A 36 0.14 -2.28 12.92
C PHE A 36 1.51 -1.65 13.21
N ALA A 37 2.18 -2.10 14.26
CA ALA A 37 3.51 -1.60 14.64
C ALA A 37 4.60 -1.91 13.60
N ASP A 38 4.55 -3.10 12.98
CA ASP A 38 5.49 -3.50 11.95
C ASP A 38 5.32 -2.72 10.64
N LYS A 39 4.07 -2.42 10.26
CA LYS A 39 3.76 -1.94 8.91
C LYS A 39 3.39 -0.47 8.83
N TYR A 40 2.71 0.09 9.82
CA TYR A 40 1.98 1.36 9.69
C TYR A 40 2.49 2.48 10.59
N LEU A 41 3.25 2.16 11.65
CA LEU A 41 3.92 3.19 12.43
C LEU A 41 5.08 3.81 11.64
N CYS A 42 5.18 5.14 11.66
CA CYS A 42 6.33 5.90 11.23
C CYS A 42 7.11 6.42 12.46
N GLU A 43 8.30 6.96 12.24
CA GLU A 43 9.17 7.42 13.33
C GLU A 43 8.49 8.46 14.23
N ASP A 44 7.75 9.38 13.64
CA ASP A 44 7.04 10.44 14.36
C ASP A 44 5.90 9.95 15.25
N ASP A 45 5.40 8.73 15.00
CA ASP A 45 4.34 8.13 15.81
C ASP A 45 4.85 7.63 17.18
N ASN A 46 6.18 7.53 17.39
CA ASN A 46 6.83 7.18 18.67
C ASN A 46 6.29 5.89 19.31
N ASP A 47 6.16 4.83 18.52
CA ASP A 47 5.59 3.53 18.95
C ASP A 47 4.20 3.61 19.57
N ASN A 48 3.42 4.59 19.14
CA ASN A 48 2.08 4.87 19.64
C ASN A 48 1.03 4.78 18.53
N ILE A 49 0.20 3.75 18.59
CA ILE A 49 -0.89 3.54 17.61
C ILE A 49 -1.89 4.70 17.63
N PHE A 50 -2.19 5.28 18.79
CA PHE A 50 -3.09 6.43 18.87
C PHE A 50 -2.56 7.64 18.08
N ALA A 51 -1.25 7.88 18.13
CA ALA A 51 -0.61 8.96 17.36
C ALA A 51 -0.76 8.72 15.85
N ALA A 52 -0.52 7.49 15.39
CA ALA A 52 -0.70 7.12 13.99
C ALA A 52 -2.15 7.26 13.52
N LEU A 53 -3.11 6.78 14.32
CA LEU A 53 -4.53 6.91 13.99
C LEU A 53 -4.98 8.37 13.94
N ASN A 54 -4.49 9.21 14.87
CA ASN A 54 -4.76 10.64 14.87
C ASN A 54 -4.14 11.35 13.67
N ARG A 55 -2.89 11.04 13.31
CA ARG A 55 -2.22 11.56 12.11
C ARG A 55 -3.04 11.30 10.85
N VAL A 56 -3.49 10.05 10.69
CA VAL A 56 -4.31 9.65 9.52
C VAL A 56 -5.68 10.34 9.55
N ALA A 57 -6.38 10.33 10.67
CA ALA A 57 -7.70 10.96 10.80
C ALA A 57 -7.66 12.46 10.48
N THR A 58 -6.69 13.17 11.05
CA THR A 58 -6.50 14.61 10.82
C THR A 58 -6.14 14.92 9.36
N GLY A 59 -5.22 14.13 8.78
CA GLY A 59 -4.81 14.32 7.40
C GLY A 59 -5.92 14.06 6.39
N VAL A 60 -6.74 13.03 6.60
CA VAL A 60 -7.90 12.72 5.74
C VAL A 60 -9.01 13.77 5.91
N ALA A 61 -9.22 14.25 7.13
CA ALA A 61 -10.29 15.22 7.42
C ALA A 61 -10.04 16.63 6.83
N GLY A 62 -8.79 16.95 6.44
CA GLY A 62 -8.47 18.20 5.74
C GLY A 62 -8.89 19.46 6.49
N GLY A 63 -8.76 19.47 7.83
CA GLY A 63 -9.12 20.62 8.69
C GLY A 63 -10.54 20.57 9.27
N ASN A 64 -11.35 19.55 8.95
CA ASN A 64 -12.65 19.34 9.59
C ASN A 64 -12.49 18.54 10.88
N GLU A 65 -12.49 19.20 12.02
CA GLU A 65 -12.27 18.58 13.34
C GLU A 65 -13.32 17.51 13.67
N ALA A 66 -14.61 17.76 13.41
CA ALA A 66 -15.67 16.80 13.68
C ALA A 66 -15.51 15.51 12.84
N LEU A 67 -15.06 15.63 11.59
CA LEU A 67 -14.74 14.50 10.75
C LEU A 67 -13.51 13.76 11.27
N ALA A 68 -12.47 14.48 11.71
CA ALA A 68 -11.27 13.88 12.28
C ALA A 68 -11.61 13.03 13.52
N ASP A 69 -12.42 13.56 14.43
CA ASP A 69 -12.86 12.84 15.63
C ASP A 69 -13.64 11.57 15.28
N MET A 70 -14.57 11.66 14.33
CA MET A 70 -15.35 10.51 13.88
C MET A 70 -14.46 9.43 13.25
N LEU A 71 -13.51 9.83 12.39
CA LEU A 71 -12.57 8.92 11.74
C LEU A 71 -11.65 8.25 12.76
N TYR A 72 -11.10 9.02 13.69
CA TYR A 72 -10.25 8.52 14.75
C TYR A 72 -10.94 7.48 15.61
N MET A 73 -12.11 7.79 16.16
CA MET A 73 -12.85 6.89 17.02
C MET A 73 -13.27 5.61 16.30
N GLY A 74 -13.68 5.71 15.04
CA GLY A 74 -14.04 4.52 14.25
C GLY A 74 -12.87 3.57 14.01
N MET A 75 -11.66 4.09 13.83
CA MET A 75 -10.44 3.28 13.71
C MET A 75 -9.99 2.69 15.06
N VAL A 76 -10.03 3.48 16.14
CA VAL A 76 -9.70 3.01 17.50
C VAL A 76 -10.59 1.83 17.90
N GLU A 77 -11.89 1.92 17.64
CA GLU A 77 -12.87 0.89 17.93
C GLU A 77 -12.90 -0.26 16.89
N GLN A 78 -11.99 -0.23 15.92
CA GLN A 78 -11.89 -1.24 14.84
C GLN A 78 -13.18 -1.41 14.02
N ARG A 79 -14.03 -0.39 13.92
CA ARG A 79 -15.23 -0.43 13.06
C ARG A 79 -14.88 -0.43 11.58
N TYR A 80 -13.77 0.22 11.22
CA TYR A 80 -13.19 0.23 9.88
C TYR A 80 -11.70 0.56 9.94
N ALA A 81 -11.03 0.34 8.83
CA ALA A 81 -9.66 0.76 8.60
C ALA A 81 -9.52 1.28 7.17
N PHE A 82 -8.63 2.24 6.97
CA PHE A 82 -8.23 2.65 5.63
C PHE A 82 -7.33 1.60 4.98
N ASN A 83 -7.14 1.73 3.67
CA ASN A 83 -6.15 0.93 2.95
C ASN A 83 -4.72 1.30 3.36
N SER A 84 -3.77 0.41 3.07
CA SER A 84 -2.37 0.58 3.47
C SER A 84 -1.72 1.88 2.96
N PRO A 85 -1.91 2.34 1.71
CA PRO A 85 -1.34 3.61 1.26
C PRO A 85 -1.76 4.82 2.07
N VAL A 86 -3.00 4.86 2.57
CA VAL A 86 -3.45 5.94 3.47
C VAL A 86 -2.63 5.94 4.76
N PHE A 87 -2.44 4.77 5.40
CA PHE A 87 -1.62 4.67 6.60
C PHE A 87 -0.14 4.99 6.36
N PHE A 88 0.38 4.68 5.17
CA PHE A 88 1.79 4.95 4.85
C PHE A 88 2.06 6.42 4.55
N ASN A 89 1.15 7.10 3.85
CA ASN A 89 1.46 8.36 3.17
C ASN A 89 0.76 9.57 3.79
N VAL A 90 -0.45 9.42 4.37
CA VAL A 90 -1.17 10.55 4.94
C VAL A 90 -0.48 11.08 6.20
N GLY A 91 -0.16 12.37 6.17
CA GLY A 91 0.56 13.05 7.24
C GLY A 91 2.08 12.77 7.27
N VAL A 92 2.61 12.01 6.29
CA VAL A 92 4.03 11.73 6.11
C VAL A 92 4.55 12.36 4.83
N GLU A 93 3.80 12.24 3.73
CA GLU A 93 4.14 12.81 2.42
C GLU A 93 3.08 13.82 1.95
N TYR A 94 3.48 14.77 1.11
CA TYR A 94 2.57 15.73 0.50
C TYR A 94 2.93 15.97 -0.98
N PRO A 95 1.97 15.80 -1.91
CA PRO A 95 0.61 15.25 -1.70
C PRO A 95 0.65 13.74 -1.43
N PRO A 96 -0.19 13.23 -0.52
CA PRO A 96 -0.18 11.81 -0.19
C PRO A 96 -0.83 10.98 -1.30
N GLN A 97 -0.20 9.86 -1.69
CA GLN A 97 -0.81 8.86 -2.55
C GLN A 97 -1.65 7.89 -1.68
N CYS A 98 -2.98 7.86 -1.89
CA CYS A 98 -3.93 7.14 -1.04
C CYS A 98 -4.60 5.93 -1.72
N SER A 99 -4.37 5.70 -3.03
CA SER A 99 -5.00 4.61 -3.77
C SER A 99 -4.23 3.31 -3.61
N ALA A 100 -4.95 2.23 -3.26
CA ALA A 100 -4.31 0.93 -3.04
C ALA A 100 -4.00 0.18 -4.33
N CYS A 101 -4.86 0.33 -5.35
CA CYS A 101 -4.78 -0.46 -6.58
C CYS A 101 -5.03 0.39 -7.82
N PHE A 102 -4.30 0.08 -8.89
CA PHE A 102 -4.42 0.72 -10.18
C PHE A 102 -4.62 -0.33 -11.27
N ILE A 103 -5.60 -0.11 -12.13
CA ILE A 103 -5.77 -0.90 -13.34
C ILE A 103 -5.00 -0.22 -14.46
N GLN A 104 -4.15 -0.99 -15.13
CA GLN A 104 -3.30 -0.55 -16.22
C GLN A 104 -3.70 -1.24 -17.53
N SER A 105 -3.44 -0.60 -18.63
CA SER A 105 -3.56 -1.17 -19.97
C SER A 105 -2.20 -1.20 -20.68
N VAL A 106 -2.08 -2.07 -21.66
CA VAL A 106 -0.89 -2.21 -22.49
C VAL A 106 -1.31 -2.44 -23.94
N ASP A 107 -0.63 -1.77 -24.87
CA ASP A 107 -0.79 -1.99 -26.29
C ASP A 107 0.29 -2.95 -26.82
N ASP A 108 0.00 -3.63 -27.94
CA ASP A 108 0.90 -4.59 -28.54
C ASP A 108 2.07 -3.93 -29.32
N ASN A 109 2.86 -3.16 -28.59
CA ASN A 109 4.11 -2.57 -29.06
C ASN A 109 5.12 -2.47 -27.91
N MET A 110 6.41 -2.45 -28.26
CA MET A 110 7.50 -2.50 -27.26
C MET A 110 7.52 -1.29 -26.34
N ASP A 111 7.22 -0.10 -26.87
CA ASP A 111 7.23 1.13 -26.06
C ASP A 111 6.17 1.06 -24.95
N SER A 112 4.93 0.66 -25.29
CA SER A 112 3.86 0.49 -24.31
C SER A 112 4.17 -0.60 -23.29
N ILE A 113 4.78 -1.71 -23.72
CA ILE A 113 5.17 -2.82 -22.85
C ILE A 113 6.22 -2.37 -21.82
N LEU A 114 7.24 -1.62 -22.26
CA LEU A 114 8.28 -1.12 -21.36
C LEU A 114 7.77 0.02 -20.48
N GLU A 115 6.94 0.92 -21.02
CA GLU A 115 6.33 1.98 -20.25
C GLU A 115 5.45 1.46 -19.11
N LEU A 116 4.73 0.35 -19.31
CA LEU A 116 3.97 -0.32 -18.26
C LEU A 116 4.87 -0.72 -17.09
N ALA A 117 6.05 -1.30 -17.35
CA ALA A 117 6.99 -1.68 -16.29
C ALA A 117 7.47 -0.45 -15.49
N VAL A 118 7.70 0.68 -16.15
CA VAL A 118 8.10 1.95 -15.51
C VAL A 118 6.96 2.51 -14.63
N LYS A 119 5.73 2.54 -15.16
CA LYS A 119 4.54 3.00 -14.42
C LYS A 119 4.31 2.14 -13.16
N GLU A 120 4.37 0.83 -13.31
CA GLU A 120 4.21 -0.11 -12.19
C GLU A 120 5.28 0.08 -11.12
N GLY A 121 6.55 0.22 -11.51
CA GLY A 121 7.63 0.47 -10.56
C GLY A 121 7.41 1.72 -9.72
N LYS A 122 6.91 2.81 -10.33
CA LYS A 122 6.54 4.04 -9.60
C LYS A 122 5.37 3.82 -8.64
N LEU A 123 4.32 3.10 -9.06
CA LEU A 123 3.17 2.81 -8.20
C LEU A 123 3.56 1.93 -7.01
N PHE A 124 4.44 0.95 -7.22
CA PHE A 124 4.94 0.08 -6.16
C PHE A 124 5.73 0.85 -5.10
N GLN A 125 6.51 1.86 -5.51
CA GLN A 125 7.26 2.71 -4.59
C GLN A 125 6.36 3.33 -3.50
N PHE A 126 5.14 3.71 -3.85
CA PHE A 126 4.16 4.31 -2.92
C PHE A 126 3.27 3.30 -2.20
N GLY A 127 3.55 2.02 -2.33
CA GLY A 127 2.80 0.97 -1.64
C GLY A 127 1.53 0.48 -2.32
N SER A 128 1.27 0.93 -3.56
CA SER A 128 0.11 0.52 -4.36
C SER A 128 0.33 -0.81 -5.06
N GLY A 129 -0.77 -1.48 -5.39
CA GLY A 129 -0.78 -2.63 -6.28
C GLY A 129 -1.22 -2.27 -7.70
N THR A 130 -0.95 -3.15 -8.66
CA THR A 130 -1.38 -2.99 -10.05
C THR A 130 -2.07 -4.23 -10.58
N GLY A 131 -3.00 -4.03 -11.51
CA GLY A 131 -3.63 -5.09 -12.30
C GLY A 131 -3.59 -4.75 -13.79
N THR A 132 -3.22 -5.71 -14.65
CA THR A 132 -3.15 -5.50 -16.09
C THR A 132 -3.68 -6.72 -16.84
N ASN A 133 -4.56 -6.49 -17.82
CA ASN A 133 -4.92 -7.51 -18.80
C ASN A 133 -3.90 -7.46 -19.95
N LEU A 134 -3.25 -8.59 -20.21
CA LEU A 134 -2.20 -8.75 -21.23
C LEU A 134 -2.72 -9.42 -22.50
N SER A 135 -4.02 -9.65 -22.60
CA SER A 135 -4.64 -10.33 -23.76
C SER A 135 -4.51 -9.54 -25.07
N SER A 136 -4.24 -8.22 -24.99
CA SER A 136 -3.94 -7.39 -26.15
C SER A 136 -2.60 -7.76 -26.84
N LEU A 137 -1.68 -8.40 -26.11
CA LEU A 137 -0.37 -8.76 -26.63
C LEU A 137 -0.45 -9.97 -27.55
N ARG A 138 0.21 -9.91 -28.69
CA ARG A 138 0.27 -11.01 -29.65
C ARG A 138 0.88 -12.29 -29.08
N SER A 139 0.40 -13.41 -29.56
CA SER A 139 0.89 -14.74 -29.15
C SER A 139 2.36 -14.97 -29.54
N CYS A 140 3.06 -15.79 -28.76
CA CYS A 140 4.42 -16.23 -29.11
C CYS A 140 4.50 -17.08 -30.44
N LYS A 141 3.35 -17.46 -30.99
CA LYS A 141 3.27 -18.15 -32.27
C LYS A 141 3.15 -17.20 -33.47
N GLU A 142 2.91 -15.91 -33.22
CA GLU A 142 2.76 -14.90 -34.26
C GLU A 142 4.12 -14.40 -34.75
N GLY A 143 4.21 -14.16 -36.07
CA GLY A 143 5.40 -13.61 -36.71
C GLY A 143 5.58 -12.12 -36.40
N ILE A 144 6.82 -11.65 -36.41
CA ILE A 144 7.15 -10.23 -36.30
C ILE A 144 7.68 -9.67 -37.62
N THR A 145 7.50 -8.37 -37.84
CA THR A 145 8.06 -7.68 -39.00
C THR A 145 9.59 -7.77 -38.97
N GLY A 146 10.18 -8.34 -40.00
CA GLY A 146 11.63 -8.57 -40.09
C GLY A 146 12.04 -10.05 -39.85
N GLY A 147 11.10 -10.92 -39.58
CA GLY A 147 11.29 -12.37 -39.41
C GLY A 147 11.45 -12.80 -37.95
N GLY A 148 11.07 -14.03 -37.67
CA GLY A 148 11.03 -14.59 -36.33
C GLY A 148 9.63 -14.56 -35.71
N THR A 149 9.51 -14.92 -34.44
CA THR A 149 8.27 -14.98 -33.67
C THR A 149 8.28 -14.03 -32.48
N ALA A 150 7.10 -13.62 -32.04
CA ALA A 150 6.94 -12.76 -30.87
C ALA A 150 7.32 -13.48 -29.57
N SER A 151 7.65 -12.71 -28.53
CA SER A 151 7.95 -13.26 -27.20
C SER A 151 6.70 -13.78 -26.48
N GLY A 152 5.54 -13.20 -26.80
CA GLY A 152 4.25 -13.51 -26.22
C GLY A 152 4.05 -12.94 -24.80
N PRO A 153 2.78 -12.84 -24.34
CA PRO A 153 2.44 -12.20 -23.08
C PRO A 153 3.08 -12.87 -21.86
N VAL A 154 3.20 -14.20 -21.85
CA VAL A 154 3.79 -14.94 -20.72
C VAL A 154 5.25 -14.56 -20.47
N SER A 155 6.00 -14.21 -21.52
CA SER A 155 7.39 -13.75 -21.37
C SER A 155 7.44 -12.37 -20.70
N PHE A 156 6.53 -11.47 -21.05
CA PHE A 156 6.45 -10.13 -20.43
C PHE A 156 5.92 -10.19 -19.01
N MET A 157 5.07 -11.15 -18.64
CA MET A 157 4.67 -11.38 -17.25
C MET A 157 5.87 -11.52 -16.32
N LYS A 158 6.94 -12.18 -16.76
CA LYS A 158 8.18 -12.34 -15.97
C LYS A 158 8.88 -11.01 -15.69
N VAL A 159 8.84 -10.06 -16.64
CA VAL A 159 9.42 -8.73 -16.46
C VAL A 159 8.66 -7.97 -15.37
N TYR A 160 7.34 -7.93 -15.47
CA TYR A 160 6.50 -7.25 -14.48
C TYR A 160 6.57 -7.91 -13.11
N ASP A 161 6.63 -9.24 -13.05
CA ASP A 161 6.81 -9.98 -11.81
C ASP A 161 8.17 -9.67 -11.15
N ALA A 162 9.23 -9.55 -11.93
CA ALA A 162 10.54 -9.16 -11.43
C ALA A 162 10.53 -7.73 -10.86
N VAL A 163 9.89 -6.76 -11.54
CA VAL A 163 9.74 -5.40 -11.02
C VAL A 163 9.01 -5.41 -9.68
N ALA A 164 7.88 -6.12 -9.58
CA ALA A 164 7.12 -6.25 -8.33
C ALA A 164 7.92 -6.95 -7.21
N GLY A 165 8.83 -7.85 -7.56
CA GLY A 165 9.69 -8.54 -6.61
C GLY A 165 10.84 -7.71 -6.06
N ILE A 166 11.33 -6.74 -6.84
CA ILE A 166 12.52 -5.94 -6.51
C ILE A 166 12.15 -4.65 -5.79
N VAL A 167 11.09 -3.95 -6.24
CA VAL A 167 10.68 -2.67 -5.67
C VAL A 167 10.03 -2.89 -4.30
N LYS A 168 10.59 -2.24 -3.27
CA LYS A 168 10.03 -2.28 -1.91
C LYS A 168 8.76 -1.44 -1.85
N SER A 169 7.63 -2.08 -1.53
CA SER A 169 6.33 -1.43 -1.46
C SER A 169 6.25 -0.46 -0.27
N GLY A 170 6.09 0.84 -0.54
CA GLY A 170 6.03 1.87 0.48
C GLY A 170 7.30 1.96 1.35
N GLY A 171 8.48 1.68 0.80
CA GLY A 171 9.74 1.65 1.54
C GLY A 171 9.91 0.50 2.53
N LYS A 172 8.89 -0.34 2.71
CA LYS A 172 8.92 -1.52 3.59
C LYS A 172 9.44 -2.75 2.86
N ALA A 173 10.01 -3.70 3.59
CA ALA A 173 10.54 -4.95 3.04
C ALA A 173 9.42 -5.94 2.69
N ARG A 174 8.55 -5.57 1.74
CA ARG A 174 7.50 -6.46 1.23
C ARG A 174 7.42 -6.36 -0.29
N ARG A 175 7.05 -7.47 -0.92
CA ARG A 175 6.77 -7.53 -2.35
C ARG A 175 5.52 -6.72 -2.69
N ALA A 176 5.54 -5.99 -3.79
CA ALA A 176 4.38 -5.29 -4.32
C ALA A 176 3.29 -6.28 -4.81
N ALA A 177 2.03 -5.85 -4.76
CA ALA A 177 0.91 -6.63 -5.28
C ALA A 177 0.77 -6.43 -6.79
N LYS A 178 0.91 -7.51 -7.56
CA LYS A 178 0.74 -7.52 -9.00
C LYS A 178 -0.25 -8.60 -9.42
N MET A 179 -1.26 -8.21 -10.20
CA MET A 179 -2.19 -9.14 -10.86
C MET A 179 -2.01 -9.03 -12.38
N GLN A 180 -1.95 -10.17 -13.05
CA GLN A 180 -1.83 -10.26 -14.50
C GLN A 180 -2.87 -11.24 -15.01
N ILE A 181 -3.61 -10.84 -16.04
CA ILE A 181 -4.72 -11.59 -16.60
C ILE A 181 -4.45 -11.86 -18.08
N LEU A 182 -4.79 -13.05 -18.53
CA LEU A 182 -4.95 -13.45 -19.92
C LEU A 182 -6.35 -14.06 -20.07
N ASP A 183 -7.14 -13.57 -21.03
CA ASP A 183 -8.44 -14.10 -21.44
C ASP A 183 -8.28 -15.16 -22.55
#